data_d4066acd81ed3db4a7629dd7d1c277cc
#
_entry.id   d4066acd81ed3db4a7629dd7d1c277cc
#
_cell.length_a   1.000
_cell.length_b   1.000
_cell.length_c   1.000
_cell.angle_alpha   90.00
_cell.angle_beta   90.00
_cell.angle_gamma   90.00
#
_symmetry.space_group_name_H-M   'P 1'
#
loop_
_entity.id
_entity.type
_entity.pdbx_description
1 polymer ?
#
loop_
_entity_poly.entity_id
_entity_poly.type
_entity_poly.pdbx_seq_one_letter_code
_entity_poly.pdbx_strand_id
1 'polypeptide(L)'
;MKVINPANGKVVATLKEDTKKSIEKKLAMLRKGQKKWATVPLTKRIAILNKFAKLLETNNEECAWTLTTEVGKPLQQSRNEINGARNRIKWLTSHADKYLADEVMTLETSLSERMVYEPLGVVCNISAWNYPYLVGTNVFVPALLAGNAVLYKPSEFASLSGLEIEKYLKKAGIPNDVFQVVIGARDAGEILLEQPLDGYFFTGSYKTGSYIYQRVASKMVPCQLELGGKDPLYVADDVKDIKTVAQATADGAFYNNGQSCCSVERIYVHKKVYAKYVEEFVKEVKSWKIGQPTEDGVYIAAITRPAQLEVLDAQVKDALKKGAKLMAGGKRIKDKGNYYEPTILTQVNHKMDVMREESFGPIIGIMQVGSDEEATKLMNDTKYGLTASVYTNTSKRAKKILAQINSGTAYWNCCDRVSAALPWSGRGYSGFGATLSHIGLRAFTKVKAYHERG
;
A
#
# COMPACT_ATOMS: atom_id res chain seq x y z
N MET A 1 -9.56 -23.26 0.89
CA MET A 1 -9.02 -22.23 1.81
C MET A 1 -10.16 -21.66 2.65
N LYS A 2 -9.98 -21.51 3.97
CA LYS A 2 -10.96 -20.86 4.86
C LYS A 2 -10.62 -19.39 5.01
N VAL A 3 -11.60 -18.52 4.87
CA VAL A 3 -11.52 -17.10 5.24
C VAL A 3 -11.99 -16.97 6.66
N ILE A 4 -11.18 -16.40 7.54
CA ILE A 4 -11.41 -16.32 8.98
C ILE A 4 -11.52 -14.86 9.39
N ASN A 5 -12.56 -14.50 10.15
CA ASN A 5 -12.67 -13.19 10.75
C ASN A 5 -11.65 -13.06 11.91
N PRO A 6 -10.66 -12.17 11.80
CA PRO A 6 -9.61 -12.05 12.81
C PRO A 6 -10.12 -11.48 14.15
N ALA A 7 -11.27 -10.82 14.16
CA ALA A 7 -11.86 -10.24 15.36
C ALA A 7 -12.49 -11.29 16.31
N ASN A 8 -12.84 -12.47 15.78
CA ASN A 8 -13.55 -13.48 16.59
C ASN A 8 -13.19 -14.94 16.25
N GLY A 9 -12.28 -15.16 15.26
CA GLY A 9 -11.85 -16.49 14.83
C GLY A 9 -12.88 -17.31 14.05
N LYS A 10 -14.06 -16.76 13.74
CA LYS A 10 -15.11 -17.49 13.02
C LYS A 10 -14.79 -17.59 11.52
N VAL A 11 -15.14 -18.72 10.93
CA VAL A 11 -15.06 -18.91 9.47
C VAL A 11 -16.15 -18.08 8.81
N VAL A 12 -15.74 -17.17 7.91
CA VAL A 12 -16.64 -16.31 7.14
C VAL A 12 -17.06 -17.00 5.85
N ALA A 13 -16.11 -17.66 5.19
CA ALA A 13 -16.35 -18.38 3.94
C ALA A 13 -15.33 -19.51 3.76
N THR A 14 -15.69 -20.48 2.91
CA THR A 14 -14.75 -21.48 2.40
C THR A 14 -14.66 -21.35 0.89
N LEU A 15 -13.48 -21.06 0.38
CA LEU A 15 -13.23 -20.85 -1.04
C LEU A 15 -12.46 -22.03 -1.62
N LYS A 16 -12.81 -22.39 -2.86
CA LYS A 16 -12.04 -23.35 -3.66
C LYS A 16 -10.80 -22.64 -4.19
N GLU A 17 -9.64 -23.22 -3.92
CA GLU A 17 -8.37 -22.69 -4.44
C GLU A 17 -8.17 -23.07 -5.90
N ASP A 18 -7.51 -22.19 -6.63
CA ASP A 18 -7.11 -22.42 -8.01
C ASP A 18 -5.97 -23.43 -8.08
N THR A 19 -6.06 -24.32 -9.04
CA THR A 19 -5.01 -25.28 -9.38
C THR A 19 -4.17 -24.78 -10.54
N LYS A 20 -3.02 -25.40 -10.82
CA LYS A 20 -2.19 -25.11 -12.00
C LYS A 20 -3.02 -25.10 -13.27
N LYS A 21 -3.84 -26.12 -13.48
CA LYS A 21 -4.74 -26.24 -14.66
C LYS A 21 -5.76 -25.09 -14.75
N SER A 22 -6.34 -24.65 -13.64
CA SER A 22 -7.29 -23.54 -13.65
C SER A 22 -6.59 -22.20 -13.93
N ILE A 23 -5.39 -21.97 -13.40
CA ILE A 23 -4.58 -20.77 -13.66
C ILE A 23 -4.16 -20.71 -15.13
N GLU A 24 -3.66 -21.81 -15.68
CA GLU A 24 -3.31 -21.90 -17.11
C GLU A 24 -4.52 -21.62 -18.02
N LYS A 25 -5.70 -22.15 -17.67
CA LYS A 25 -6.95 -21.87 -18.41
C LYS A 25 -7.32 -20.37 -18.35
N LYS A 26 -7.22 -19.75 -17.17
CA LYS A 26 -7.47 -18.31 -17.00
C LYS A 26 -6.47 -17.49 -17.83
N LEU A 27 -5.18 -17.83 -17.80
CA LEU A 27 -4.16 -17.15 -18.60
C LEU A 27 -4.44 -17.27 -20.11
N ALA A 28 -4.76 -18.48 -20.61
CA ALA A 28 -5.08 -18.69 -22.01
C ALA A 28 -6.30 -17.85 -22.47
N MET A 29 -7.30 -17.71 -21.60
CA MET A 29 -8.46 -16.85 -21.83
C MET A 29 -8.06 -15.38 -21.87
N LEU A 30 -7.28 -14.91 -20.91
CA LEU A 30 -6.78 -13.53 -20.85
C LEU A 30 -5.91 -13.17 -22.06
N ARG A 31 -5.09 -14.09 -22.58
CA ARG A 31 -4.29 -13.89 -23.80
C ARG A 31 -5.16 -13.58 -25.03
N LYS A 32 -6.33 -14.22 -25.13
CA LYS A 32 -7.30 -13.97 -26.22
C LYS A 32 -8.04 -12.65 -26.02
N GLY A 33 -8.50 -12.41 -24.80
CA GLY A 33 -9.24 -11.20 -24.44
C GLY A 33 -8.39 -9.94 -24.54
N GLN A 34 -7.13 -10.00 -24.13
CA GLN A 34 -6.21 -8.87 -24.17
C GLN A 34 -6.04 -8.28 -25.58
N LYS A 35 -5.92 -9.14 -26.61
CA LYS A 35 -5.79 -8.67 -28.00
C LYS A 35 -6.99 -7.84 -28.43
N LYS A 36 -8.21 -8.24 -28.03
CA LYS A 36 -9.44 -7.49 -28.29
C LYS A 36 -9.52 -6.24 -27.43
N TRP A 37 -9.15 -6.35 -26.15
CA TRP A 37 -9.19 -5.23 -25.22
C TRP A 37 -8.24 -4.10 -25.63
N ALA A 38 -7.05 -4.42 -26.13
CA ALA A 38 -6.09 -3.45 -26.65
C ALA A 38 -6.64 -2.60 -27.81
N THR A 39 -7.57 -3.13 -28.60
CA THR A 39 -8.21 -2.38 -29.70
C THR A 39 -9.44 -1.57 -29.26
N VAL A 40 -9.92 -1.73 -28.03
CA VAL A 40 -11.03 -0.92 -27.49
C VAL A 40 -10.53 0.52 -27.29
N PRO A 41 -11.24 1.53 -27.83
CA PRO A 41 -10.85 2.94 -27.68
C PRO A 41 -10.64 3.30 -26.20
N LEU A 42 -9.61 4.10 -25.90
CA LEU A 42 -9.28 4.53 -24.53
C LEU A 42 -10.48 5.21 -23.85
N THR A 43 -11.22 6.04 -24.56
CA THR A 43 -12.44 6.70 -24.08
C THR A 43 -13.49 5.70 -23.57
N LYS A 44 -13.63 4.55 -24.22
CA LYS A 44 -14.54 3.48 -23.79
C LYS A 44 -14.00 2.76 -22.54
N ARG A 45 -12.68 2.50 -22.48
CA ARG A 45 -12.02 1.94 -21.29
C ARG A 45 -12.19 2.85 -20.08
N ILE A 46 -12.02 4.17 -20.25
CA ILE A 46 -12.26 5.21 -19.25
C ILE A 46 -13.71 5.17 -18.76
N ALA A 47 -14.69 5.13 -19.67
CA ALA A 47 -16.11 5.09 -19.32
C ALA A 47 -16.46 3.86 -18.45
N ILE A 48 -15.93 2.68 -18.80
CA ILE A 48 -16.11 1.44 -18.02
C ILE A 48 -15.52 1.58 -16.61
N LEU A 49 -14.31 2.10 -16.48
CA LEU A 49 -13.65 2.25 -15.18
C LEU A 49 -14.31 3.35 -14.31
N ASN A 50 -14.84 4.40 -14.92
CA ASN A 50 -15.68 5.38 -14.20
C ASN A 50 -16.99 4.75 -13.70
N LYS A 51 -17.59 3.82 -14.47
CA LYS A 51 -18.74 3.04 -14.00
C LYS A 51 -18.36 2.12 -12.84
N PHE A 52 -17.16 1.51 -12.87
CA PHE A 52 -16.63 0.75 -11.73
C PHE A 52 -16.50 1.63 -10.48
N ALA A 53 -15.92 2.83 -10.59
CA ALA A 53 -15.84 3.78 -9.47
C ALA A 53 -17.24 4.14 -8.93
N LYS A 54 -18.25 4.29 -9.80
CA LYS A 54 -19.64 4.56 -9.38
C LYS A 54 -20.26 3.36 -8.65
N LEU A 55 -19.98 2.14 -9.11
CA LEU A 55 -20.43 0.91 -8.43
C LEU A 55 -19.81 0.76 -7.04
N LEU A 56 -18.53 1.11 -6.86
CA LEU A 56 -17.92 1.17 -5.54
C LEU A 56 -18.57 2.22 -4.63
N GLU A 57 -19.01 3.35 -5.19
CA GLU A 57 -19.75 4.39 -4.44
C GLU A 57 -21.10 3.89 -3.95
N THR A 58 -21.87 3.30 -4.84
CA THR A 58 -23.23 2.84 -4.51
C THR A 58 -23.27 1.58 -3.64
N ASN A 59 -22.18 0.81 -3.62
CA ASN A 59 -22.06 -0.42 -2.83
C ASN A 59 -20.96 -0.29 -1.75
N ASN A 60 -20.64 0.94 -1.32
CA ASN A 60 -19.58 1.19 -0.34
C ASN A 60 -19.77 0.39 0.93
N GLU A 61 -21.00 0.33 1.46
CA GLU A 61 -21.32 -0.34 2.71
C GLU A 61 -21.11 -1.87 2.60
N GLU A 62 -21.56 -2.50 1.51
CA GLU A 62 -21.35 -3.93 1.26
C GLU A 62 -19.85 -4.26 1.18
N CYS A 63 -19.11 -3.49 0.39
CA CYS A 63 -17.66 -3.67 0.25
C CYS A 63 -16.91 -3.43 1.56
N ALA A 64 -17.29 -2.40 2.32
CA ALA A 64 -16.66 -2.08 3.60
C ALA A 64 -16.95 -3.16 4.65
N TRP A 65 -18.16 -3.72 4.67
CA TRP A 65 -18.53 -4.81 5.57
C TRP A 65 -17.71 -6.07 5.28
N THR A 66 -17.60 -6.46 4.01
CA THR A 66 -16.78 -7.61 3.58
C THR A 66 -15.32 -7.41 3.99
N LEU A 67 -14.76 -6.23 3.67
CA LEU A 67 -13.38 -5.89 4.00
C LEU A 67 -13.14 -5.92 5.53
N THR A 68 -14.03 -5.31 6.33
CA THR A 68 -13.96 -5.33 7.79
C THR A 68 -13.99 -6.75 8.33
N THR A 69 -14.87 -7.58 7.78
CA THR A 69 -15.09 -8.95 8.27
C THR A 69 -13.88 -9.86 7.99
N GLU A 70 -13.21 -9.73 6.85
CA GLU A 70 -12.07 -10.60 6.51
C GLU A 70 -10.71 -10.05 6.95
N VAL A 71 -10.55 -8.71 7.05
CA VAL A 71 -9.27 -8.07 7.40
C VAL A 71 -9.22 -7.63 8.86
N GLY A 72 -10.36 -7.33 9.46
CA GLY A 72 -10.46 -6.93 10.86
C GLY A 72 -10.32 -5.44 11.15
N LYS A 73 -10.14 -4.58 10.12
CA LYS A 73 -10.06 -3.14 10.33
C LYS A 73 -11.42 -2.53 10.72
N PRO A 74 -11.44 -1.40 11.46
CA PRO A 74 -12.67 -0.70 11.79
C PRO A 74 -13.53 -0.37 10.56
N LEU A 75 -14.84 -0.56 10.64
CA LEU A 75 -15.77 -0.40 9.53
C LEU A 75 -15.69 1.00 8.88
N GLN A 76 -15.52 2.04 9.70
CA GLN A 76 -15.32 3.40 9.17
C GLN A 76 -14.05 3.52 8.33
N GLN A 77 -12.97 2.85 8.73
CA GLN A 77 -11.71 2.86 7.97
C GLN A 77 -11.83 2.03 6.68
N SER A 78 -12.65 0.99 6.67
CA SER A 78 -13.00 0.25 5.45
C SER A 78 -13.81 1.11 4.47
N ARG A 79 -14.81 1.87 4.96
CA ARG A 79 -15.55 2.85 4.14
C ARG A 79 -14.62 3.91 3.51
N ASN A 80 -13.67 4.40 4.31
CA ASN A 80 -12.66 5.35 3.85
C ASN A 80 -11.75 4.76 2.77
N GLU A 81 -11.38 3.49 2.88
CA GLU A 81 -10.58 2.80 1.86
C GLU A 81 -11.31 2.71 0.52
N ILE A 82 -12.59 2.29 0.52
CA ILE A 82 -13.40 2.23 -0.69
C ILE A 82 -13.50 3.61 -1.36
N ASN A 83 -13.73 4.67 -0.57
CA ASN A 83 -13.76 6.05 -1.05
C ASN A 83 -12.40 6.49 -1.62
N GLY A 84 -11.31 6.11 -0.96
CA GLY A 84 -9.95 6.36 -1.44
C GLY A 84 -9.67 5.69 -2.77
N ALA A 85 -10.03 4.41 -2.94
CA ALA A 85 -9.90 3.67 -4.19
C ALA A 85 -10.69 4.35 -5.33
N ARG A 86 -11.92 4.76 -5.05
CA ARG A 86 -12.77 5.51 -5.99
C ARG A 86 -12.10 6.82 -6.47
N ASN A 87 -11.51 7.57 -5.55
CA ASN A 87 -10.81 8.81 -5.88
C ASN A 87 -9.57 8.55 -6.75
N ARG A 88 -8.81 7.47 -6.48
CA ARG A 88 -7.68 7.05 -7.33
C ARG A 88 -8.14 6.67 -8.74
N ILE A 89 -9.23 5.90 -8.87
CA ILE A 89 -9.80 5.56 -10.18
C ILE A 89 -10.17 6.82 -10.95
N LYS A 90 -10.87 7.77 -10.31
CA LYS A 90 -11.26 9.05 -10.94
C LYS A 90 -10.05 9.84 -11.41
N TRP A 91 -8.99 9.92 -10.60
CA TRP A 91 -7.78 10.62 -11.01
C TRP A 91 -7.12 9.94 -12.23
N LEU A 92 -6.95 8.61 -12.17
CA LEU A 92 -6.33 7.84 -13.24
C LEU A 92 -7.13 7.96 -14.55
N THR A 93 -8.45 7.85 -14.50
CA THR A 93 -9.31 7.96 -15.69
C THR A 93 -9.34 9.36 -16.27
N SER A 94 -9.28 10.42 -15.44
CA SER A 94 -9.29 11.80 -15.91
C SER A 94 -7.95 12.28 -16.50
N HIS A 95 -6.90 11.48 -16.39
CA HIS A 95 -5.56 11.83 -16.89
C HIS A 95 -5.01 10.82 -17.91
N ALA A 96 -5.74 9.71 -18.14
CA ALA A 96 -5.23 8.63 -18.99
C ALA A 96 -5.06 9.05 -20.46
N ASP A 97 -5.99 9.84 -20.99
CA ASP A 97 -5.93 10.36 -22.35
C ASP A 97 -4.67 11.20 -22.60
N LYS A 98 -4.30 12.05 -21.65
CA LYS A 98 -3.10 12.87 -21.71
C LYS A 98 -1.80 12.04 -21.62
N TYR A 99 -1.76 11.07 -20.69
CA TYR A 99 -0.50 10.41 -20.34
C TYR A 99 -0.26 9.09 -21.10
N LEU A 100 -1.28 8.55 -21.77
CA LEU A 100 -1.15 7.39 -22.66
C LEU A 100 -1.23 7.79 -24.14
N ALA A 101 -1.33 9.09 -24.47
CA ALA A 101 -1.26 9.58 -25.83
C ALA A 101 0.16 9.42 -26.40
N ASP A 102 0.23 9.27 -27.71
CA ASP A 102 1.49 9.32 -28.44
C ASP A 102 2.19 10.66 -28.22
N GLU A 103 3.51 10.65 -28.12
CA GLU A 103 4.33 11.86 -28.03
C GLU A 103 5.04 12.09 -29.37
N VAL A 104 4.70 13.20 -30.03
CA VAL A 104 5.42 13.65 -31.25
C VAL A 104 6.67 14.40 -30.80
N MET A 105 7.84 13.89 -31.21
CA MET A 105 9.14 14.45 -30.86
C MET A 105 9.66 15.38 -31.93
N THR A 106 9.51 15.00 -33.20
CA THR A 106 9.93 15.77 -34.37
C THR A 106 8.85 15.66 -35.45
N LEU A 107 8.47 16.76 -36.03
CA LEU A 107 7.56 16.81 -37.18
C LEU A 107 8.07 17.85 -38.19
N GLU A 108 8.76 17.37 -39.23
CA GLU A 108 9.29 18.14 -40.33
C GLU A 108 8.75 17.57 -41.65
N THR A 109 8.99 18.29 -42.76
CA THR A 109 8.46 17.90 -44.09
C THR A 109 8.89 16.49 -44.52
N SER A 110 10.08 16.04 -44.13
CA SER A 110 10.66 14.74 -44.52
C SER A 110 10.97 13.82 -43.34
N LEU A 111 10.59 14.21 -42.10
CA LEU A 111 10.89 13.46 -40.90
C LEU A 111 9.76 13.56 -39.89
N SER A 112 9.23 12.40 -39.44
CA SER A 112 8.32 12.27 -38.29
C SER A 112 8.91 11.32 -37.27
N GLU A 113 9.07 11.79 -36.03
CA GLU A 113 9.48 10.96 -34.90
C GLU A 113 8.42 10.99 -33.79
N ARG A 114 8.02 9.84 -33.31
CA ARG A 114 7.02 9.71 -32.24
C ARG A 114 7.27 8.51 -31.36
N MET A 115 6.87 8.64 -30.11
CA MET A 115 6.79 7.54 -29.14
C MET A 115 5.35 7.11 -28.96
N VAL A 116 5.11 5.81 -29.00
CA VAL A 116 3.80 5.18 -28.80
C VAL A 116 3.84 4.28 -27.58
N TYR A 117 2.81 4.32 -26.75
CA TYR A 117 2.67 3.56 -25.52
C TYR A 117 1.79 2.31 -25.75
N GLU A 118 2.42 1.20 -26.10
CA GLU A 118 1.72 -0.07 -26.34
C GLU A 118 1.52 -0.83 -25.01
N PRO A 119 0.40 -1.59 -24.82
CA PRO A 119 0.20 -2.42 -23.63
C PRO A 119 1.29 -3.49 -23.50
N LEU A 120 1.65 -3.85 -22.28
CA LEU A 120 2.57 -4.97 -22.01
C LEU A 120 1.99 -6.30 -22.53
N GLY A 121 0.72 -6.56 -22.26
CA GLY A 121 0.02 -7.81 -22.59
C GLY A 121 -0.86 -8.32 -21.44
N VAL A 122 -0.58 -9.50 -20.89
CA VAL A 122 -1.23 -10.02 -19.68
C VAL A 122 -0.32 -9.84 -18.48
N VAL A 123 -0.74 -9.02 -17.53
CA VAL A 123 0.05 -8.71 -16.33
C VAL A 123 -0.49 -9.44 -15.10
N CYS A 124 0.43 -9.82 -14.20
CA CYS A 124 0.10 -10.39 -12.91
C CYS A 124 0.08 -9.28 -11.83
N ASN A 125 -1.03 -9.18 -11.10
CA ASN A 125 -1.14 -8.33 -9.93
C ASN A 125 -1.29 -9.21 -8.68
N ILE A 126 -0.24 -9.30 -7.86
CA ILE A 126 -0.25 -9.99 -6.57
C ILE A 126 -0.38 -8.92 -5.48
N SER A 127 -1.55 -8.80 -4.87
CA SER A 127 -1.93 -7.68 -4.02
C SER A 127 -1.89 -8.02 -2.54
N ALA A 128 -1.61 -7.00 -1.72
CA ALA A 128 -1.58 -7.11 -0.26
C ALA A 128 -3.01 -7.11 0.36
N TRP A 129 -3.06 -7.48 1.63
CA TRP A 129 -4.32 -7.61 2.39
C TRP A 129 -4.71 -6.36 3.18
N ASN A 130 -3.76 -5.49 3.49
CA ASN A 130 -3.98 -4.36 4.41
C ASN A 130 -4.87 -3.25 3.84
N TYR A 131 -4.79 -3.02 2.53
CA TYR A 131 -5.61 -2.07 1.77
C TYR A 131 -5.94 -2.66 0.38
N PRO A 132 -6.69 -3.78 0.29
CA PRO A 132 -6.86 -4.53 -0.97
C PRO A 132 -7.49 -3.72 -2.09
N TYR A 133 -8.43 -2.82 -1.79
CA TYR A 133 -9.02 -1.93 -2.79
C TYR A 133 -8.03 -0.86 -3.27
N LEU A 134 -7.26 -0.25 -2.36
CA LEU A 134 -6.31 0.81 -2.71
C LEU A 134 -5.12 0.26 -3.50
N VAL A 135 -4.44 -0.78 -2.97
CA VAL A 135 -3.22 -1.31 -3.60
C VAL A 135 -3.53 -2.09 -4.87
N GLY A 136 -4.67 -2.81 -4.91
CA GLY A 136 -5.13 -3.46 -6.16
C GLY A 136 -5.41 -2.44 -7.26
N THR A 137 -6.15 -1.37 -6.94
CA THR A 137 -6.48 -0.27 -7.87
C THR A 137 -5.23 0.39 -8.45
N ASN A 138 -4.16 0.54 -7.68
CA ASN A 138 -2.91 1.14 -8.17
C ASN A 138 -2.28 0.36 -9.34
N VAL A 139 -2.60 -0.93 -9.48
CA VAL A 139 -2.05 -1.82 -10.50
C VAL A 139 -3.08 -2.13 -11.57
N PHE A 140 -4.26 -2.70 -11.22
CA PHE A 140 -5.17 -3.19 -12.25
C PHE A 140 -5.87 -2.06 -13.02
N VAL A 141 -6.10 -0.89 -12.43
CA VAL A 141 -6.75 0.22 -13.15
C VAL A 141 -5.85 0.80 -14.23
N PRO A 142 -4.60 1.22 -13.97
CA PRO A 142 -3.71 1.70 -15.02
C PRO A 142 -3.38 0.60 -16.04
N ALA A 143 -3.28 -0.67 -15.62
CA ALA A 143 -3.10 -1.79 -16.56
C ALA A 143 -4.27 -1.91 -17.55
N LEU A 144 -5.51 -1.87 -17.06
CA LEU A 144 -6.72 -1.91 -17.89
C LEU A 144 -6.84 -0.67 -18.79
N LEU A 145 -6.50 0.53 -18.28
CA LEU A 145 -6.47 1.77 -19.08
C LEU A 145 -5.46 1.67 -20.22
N ALA A 146 -4.29 1.10 -19.97
CA ALA A 146 -3.25 0.91 -21.00
C ALA A 146 -3.59 -0.19 -22.01
N GLY A 147 -4.66 -0.98 -21.82
CA GLY A 147 -5.08 -2.04 -22.75
C GLY A 147 -4.54 -3.43 -22.40
N ASN A 148 -4.02 -3.62 -21.19
CA ASN A 148 -3.60 -4.94 -20.71
C ASN A 148 -4.81 -5.75 -20.21
N ALA A 149 -4.64 -7.08 -20.17
CA ALA A 149 -5.46 -7.96 -19.34
C ALA A 149 -4.74 -8.25 -18.01
N VAL A 150 -5.50 -8.56 -16.97
CA VAL A 150 -5.00 -8.71 -15.61
C VAL A 150 -5.33 -10.07 -15.03
N LEU A 151 -4.33 -10.80 -14.58
CA LEU A 151 -4.47 -11.96 -13.72
C LEU A 151 -4.21 -11.50 -12.28
N TYR A 152 -5.28 -11.35 -11.49
CA TYR A 152 -5.28 -10.75 -10.17
C TYR A 152 -5.27 -11.80 -9.07
N LYS A 153 -4.26 -11.81 -8.25
CA LYS A 153 -4.20 -12.62 -7.04
C LYS A 153 -4.31 -11.73 -5.81
N PRO A 154 -5.49 -11.62 -5.18
CA PRO A 154 -5.59 -11.01 -3.86
C PRO A 154 -4.80 -11.84 -2.83
N SER A 155 -4.45 -11.23 -1.71
CA SER A 155 -3.94 -12.00 -0.59
C SER A 155 -4.99 -13.01 -0.10
N GLU A 156 -4.54 -14.12 0.46
CA GLU A 156 -5.39 -15.11 1.13
C GLU A 156 -6.22 -14.51 2.29
N PHE A 157 -5.76 -13.39 2.86
CA PHE A 157 -6.44 -12.65 3.92
C PHE A 157 -7.42 -11.59 3.41
N ALA A 158 -7.54 -11.40 2.08
CA ALA A 158 -8.42 -10.43 1.44
C ALA A 158 -9.08 -11.00 0.17
N SER A 159 -9.36 -12.31 0.18
CA SER A 159 -9.88 -13.01 -0.99
C SER A 159 -11.31 -12.63 -1.33
N LEU A 160 -12.15 -12.35 -0.34
CA LEU A 160 -13.54 -11.91 -0.58
C LEU A 160 -13.58 -10.51 -1.19
N SER A 161 -12.77 -9.58 -0.68
CA SER A 161 -12.57 -8.26 -1.30
C SER A 161 -12.09 -8.38 -2.75
N GLY A 162 -11.18 -9.33 -3.03
CA GLY A 162 -10.73 -9.60 -4.40
C GLY A 162 -11.84 -10.09 -5.33
N LEU A 163 -12.71 -10.96 -4.84
CA LEU A 163 -13.89 -11.43 -5.59
C LEU A 163 -14.93 -10.34 -5.79
N GLU A 164 -15.11 -9.45 -4.83
CA GLU A 164 -15.99 -8.28 -4.99
C GLU A 164 -15.44 -7.28 -6.03
N ILE A 165 -14.13 -7.03 -6.03
CA ILE A 165 -13.48 -6.22 -7.07
C ILE A 165 -13.79 -6.82 -8.46
N GLU A 166 -13.61 -8.12 -8.65
CA GLU A 166 -13.94 -8.80 -9.89
C GLU A 166 -15.44 -8.68 -10.26
N LYS A 167 -16.33 -8.91 -9.29
CA LYS A 167 -17.79 -8.76 -9.45
C LYS A 167 -18.16 -7.38 -9.97
N TYR A 168 -17.62 -6.32 -9.38
CA TYR A 168 -17.95 -4.95 -9.79
C TYR A 168 -17.25 -4.51 -11.06
N LEU A 169 -16.05 -4.98 -11.38
CA LEU A 169 -15.42 -4.77 -12.69
C LEU A 169 -16.26 -5.40 -13.82
N LYS A 170 -16.74 -6.63 -13.63
CA LYS A 170 -17.63 -7.30 -14.58
C LYS A 170 -18.97 -6.55 -14.75
N LYS A 171 -19.60 -6.13 -13.66
CA LYS A 171 -20.82 -5.29 -13.69
C LYS A 171 -20.59 -3.95 -14.38
N ALA A 172 -19.40 -3.39 -14.30
CA ALA A 172 -19.04 -2.16 -15.01
C ALA A 172 -18.91 -2.38 -16.53
N GLY A 173 -18.59 -3.58 -16.98
CA GLY A 173 -18.43 -3.94 -18.38
C GLY A 173 -17.04 -4.43 -18.78
N ILE A 174 -16.15 -4.72 -17.81
CA ILE A 174 -14.89 -5.42 -18.10
C ILE A 174 -15.22 -6.86 -18.50
N PRO A 175 -14.76 -7.31 -19.69
CA PRO A 175 -15.01 -8.68 -20.16
C PRO A 175 -14.34 -9.74 -19.25
N ASN A 176 -14.96 -10.92 -19.16
CA ASN A 176 -14.43 -12.03 -18.38
C ASN A 176 -13.02 -12.49 -18.83
N ASP A 177 -12.69 -12.28 -20.10
CA ASP A 177 -11.41 -12.61 -20.70
C ASP A 177 -10.38 -11.47 -20.63
N VAL A 178 -10.65 -10.43 -19.80
CA VAL A 178 -9.74 -9.28 -19.56
C VAL A 178 -9.32 -9.18 -18.11
N PHE A 179 -10.15 -9.62 -17.16
CA PHE A 179 -9.82 -9.63 -15.73
C PHE A 179 -10.25 -10.95 -15.09
N GLN A 180 -9.32 -11.63 -14.43
CA GLN A 180 -9.56 -12.91 -13.75
C GLN A 180 -8.89 -12.91 -12.37
N VAL A 181 -9.60 -13.37 -11.35
CA VAL A 181 -9.09 -13.58 -10.01
C VAL A 181 -8.51 -14.98 -9.86
N VAL A 182 -7.38 -15.09 -9.17
CA VAL A 182 -6.78 -16.36 -8.72
C VAL A 182 -6.92 -16.45 -7.20
N ILE A 183 -7.61 -17.45 -6.72
CA ILE A 183 -7.78 -17.73 -5.29
C ILE A 183 -6.76 -18.79 -4.85
N GLY A 184 -6.05 -18.48 -3.78
CA GLY A 184 -5.08 -19.38 -3.16
C GLY A 184 -3.99 -18.64 -2.40
N ALA A 185 -3.27 -19.38 -1.58
CA ALA A 185 -2.17 -18.88 -0.77
C ALA A 185 -0.83 -18.98 -1.54
N ARG A 186 0.21 -19.47 -0.87
CA ARG A 186 1.58 -19.55 -1.41
C ARG A 186 1.66 -20.37 -2.70
N ASP A 187 1.02 -21.54 -2.74
CA ASP A 187 1.12 -22.46 -3.88
C ASP A 187 0.58 -21.84 -5.17
N ALA A 188 -0.54 -21.12 -5.08
CA ALA A 188 -1.06 -20.35 -6.21
C ALA A 188 -0.08 -19.24 -6.64
N GLY A 189 0.61 -18.61 -5.68
CA GLY A 189 1.69 -17.66 -5.96
C GLY A 189 2.84 -18.30 -6.76
N GLU A 190 3.34 -19.45 -6.32
CA GLU A 190 4.41 -20.18 -7.02
C GLU A 190 4.00 -20.53 -8.45
N ILE A 191 2.78 -21.04 -8.65
CA ILE A 191 2.26 -21.35 -9.98
C ILE A 191 2.22 -20.11 -10.88
N LEU A 192 1.83 -18.95 -10.34
CA LEU A 192 1.83 -17.69 -11.09
C LEU A 192 3.23 -17.27 -11.53
N LEU A 193 4.26 -17.49 -10.70
CA LEU A 193 5.64 -17.17 -11.04
C LEU A 193 6.20 -18.09 -12.15
N GLU A 194 5.62 -19.27 -12.36
CA GLU A 194 5.96 -20.17 -13.47
C GLU A 194 5.33 -19.72 -14.81
N GLN A 195 4.19 -19.01 -14.78
CA GLN A 195 3.46 -18.64 -15.97
C GLN A 195 4.24 -17.66 -16.86
N PRO A 196 4.06 -17.70 -18.20
CA PRO A 196 4.67 -16.75 -19.14
C PRO A 196 3.83 -15.45 -19.20
N LEU A 197 3.89 -14.64 -18.16
CA LEU A 197 3.21 -13.35 -18.06
C LEU A 197 4.11 -12.21 -18.56
N ASP A 198 3.52 -11.09 -18.99
CA ASP A 198 4.20 -9.97 -19.61
C ASP A 198 4.62 -8.89 -18.60
N GLY A 199 4.36 -9.10 -17.32
CA GLY A 199 4.78 -8.24 -16.22
C GLY A 199 4.27 -8.76 -14.89
N TYR A 200 5.02 -8.50 -13.81
CA TYR A 200 4.71 -8.91 -12.44
C TYR A 200 4.70 -7.67 -11.53
N PHE A 201 3.57 -7.46 -10.88
CA PHE A 201 3.35 -6.32 -9.98
C PHE A 201 2.94 -6.85 -8.61
N PHE A 202 3.81 -6.65 -7.64
CA PHE A 202 3.64 -7.20 -6.29
C PHE A 202 3.60 -6.11 -5.24
N THR A 203 2.66 -6.22 -4.30
CA THR A 203 2.62 -5.43 -3.07
C THR A 203 2.65 -6.37 -1.87
N GLY A 204 3.62 -6.20 -0.96
CA GLY A 204 3.76 -7.05 0.23
C GLY A 204 5.09 -6.88 0.94
N SER A 205 5.58 -7.94 1.61
CA SER A 205 6.82 -7.88 2.38
C SER A 205 8.08 -7.93 1.50
N TYR A 206 9.18 -7.32 1.99
CA TYR A 206 10.50 -7.39 1.34
C TYR A 206 10.94 -8.84 1.05
N LYS A 207 10.78 -9.74 2.02
CA LYS A 207 11.17 -11.15 1.87
C LYS A 207 10.48 -11.80 0.66
N THR A 208 9.19 -11.60 0.52
CA THR A 208 8.40 -12.15 -0.60
C THR A 208 8.72 -11.43 -1.91
N GLY A 209 8.85 -10.11 -1.90
CA GLY A 209 9.18 -9.33 -3.09
C GLY A 209 10.55 -9.68 -3.67
N SER A 210 11.57 -9.81 -2.82
CA SER A 210 12.90 -10.25 -3.21
C SER A 210 12.88 -11.65 -3.84
N TYR A 211 12.14 -12.58 -3.25
CA TYR A 211 11.93 -13.91 -3.79
C TYR A 211 11.25 -13.87 -5.18
N ILE A 212 10.17 -13.12 -5.32
CA ILE A 212 9.45 -12.96 -6.61
C ILE A 212 10.42 -12.42 -7.67
N TYR A 213 11.17 -11.37 -7.34
CA TYR A 213 12.10 -10.76 -8.28
C TYR A 213 13.14 -11.73 -8.80
N GLN A 214 13.73 -12.53 -7.90
CA GLN A 214 14.69 -13.57 -8.28
C GLN A 214 14.06 -14.65 -9.20
N ARG A 215 12.81 -15.04 -8.92
CA ARG A 215 12.09 -16.06 -9.70
C ARG A 215 11.71 -15.60 -11.10
N VAL A 216 11.43 -14.30 -11.29
CA VAL A 216 10.98 -13.77 -12.57
C VAL A 216 12.08 -13.10 -13.39
N ALA A 217 13.26 -12.85 -12.81
CA ALA A 217 14.35 -12.13 -13.45
C ALA A 217 14.73 -12.68 -14.84
N SER A 218 14.77 -13.99 -14.99
CA SER A 218 15.10 -14.67 -16.27
C SER A 218 14.05 -14.47 -17.37
N LYS A 219 12.85 -14.00 -17.03
CA LYS A 219 11.78 -13.77 -18.00
C LYS A 219 11.94 -12.47 -18.78
N MET A 220 12.81 -11.56 -18.32
CA MET A 220 13.10 -10.27 -18.96
C MET A 220 11.83 -9.42 -19.21
N VAL A 221 10.89 -9.45 -18.27
CA VAL A 221 9.66 -8.67 -18.29
C VAL A 221 9.65 -7.65 -17.15
N PRO A 222 8.86 -6.56 -17.22
CA PRO A 222 8.72 -5.63 -16.12
C PRO A 222 8.33 -6.33 -14.82
N CYS A 223 9.06 -6.03 -13.74
CA CYS A 223 8.75 -6.44 -12.40
C CYS A 223 8.76 -5.19 -11.51
N GLN A 224 7.66 -4.94 -10.79
CA GLN A 224 7.53 -3.82 -9.89
C GLN A 224 7.17 -4.32 -8.49
N LEU A 225 7.84 -3.78 -7.49
CA LEU A 225 7.72 -4.20 -6.11
C LEU A 225 7.39 -3.00 -5.22
N GLU A 226 6.21 -3.01 -4.62
CA GLU A 226 5.75 -2.10 -3.57
C GLU A 226 5.85 -2.85 -2.25
N LEU A 227 6.81 -2.50 -1.42
CA LEU A 227 7.14 -3.29 -0.23
C LEU A 227 6.91 -2.50 1.05
N GLY A 228 7.29 -3.09 2.18
CA GLY A 228 7.14 -2.49 3.49
C GLY A 228 8.01 -1.25 3.73
N GLY A 229 7.90 -0.69 4.92
CA GLY A 229 8.63 0.49 5.35
C GLY A 229 9.09 0.41 6.81
N LYS A 230 9.96 1.33 7.19
CA LYS A 230 10.30 1.67 8.58
C LYS A 230 10.37 3.19 8.67
N ASP A 231 9.24 3.80 8.34
CA ASP A 231 9.14 5.20 7.99
C ASP A 231 9.41 6.13 9.18
N PRO A 232 10.37 7.05 9.04
CA PRO A 232 10.73 7.99 10.09
C PRO A 232 9.88 9.25 10.07
N LEU A 233 9.59 9.78 11.25
CA LEU A 233 9.00 11.08 11.44
C LEU A 233 9.82 11.91 12.44
N TYR A 234 10.11 13.17 12.10
CA TYR A 234 10.78 14.11 12.99
C TYR A 234 9.90 15.28 13.35
N VAL A 235 9.81 15.57 14.66
CA VAL A 235 9.15 16.76 15.24
C VAL A 235 10.22 17.73 15.73
N ALA A 236 10.33 18.88 15.06
CA ALA A 236 11.33 19.90 15.33
C ALA A 236 10.93 20.79 16.55
N ASP A 237 11.90 21.55 17.07
CA ASP A 237 11.73 22.38 18.27
C ASP A 237 10.88 23.65 18.07
N ASP A 238 10.62 24.02 16.82
CA ASP A 238 9.85 25.21 16.46
C ASP A 238 8.34 24.96 16.27
N VAL A 239 7.89 23.71 16.44
CA VAL A 239 6.47 23.36 16.36
C VAL A 239 5.70 24.08 17.48
N LYS A 240 4.65 24.86 17.08
CA LYS A 240 3.84 25.68 18.01
C LYS A 240 2.71 24.90 18.65
N ASP A 241 1.96 24.15 17.85
CA ASP A 241 0.82 23.36 18.32
C ASP A 241 1.23 21.87 18.44
N ILE A 242 1.87 21.56 19.54
CA ILE A 242 2.37 20.20 19.83
C ILE A 242 1.20 19.22 19.99
N LYS A 243 0.06 19.65 20.51
CA LYS A 243 -1.13 18.80 20.67
C LYS A 243 -1.63 18.31 19.31
N THR A 244 -1.91 19.23 18.38
CA THR A 244 -2.36 18.86 17.03
C THR A 244 -1.34 17.97 16.30
N VAL A 245 -0.04 18.25 16.45
CA VAL A 245 1.01 17.40 15.86
C VAL A 245 1.04 16.01 16.50
N ALA A 246 0.91 15.90 17.82
CA ALA A 246 0.86 14.61 18.51
C ALA A 246 -0.35 13.79 18.06
N GLN A 247 -1.53 14.39 17.91
CA GLN A 247 -2.74 13.75 17.40
C GLN A 247 -2.57 13.25 15.96
N ALA A 248 -2.09 14.11 15.08
CA ALA A 248 -1.89 13.75 13.65
C ALA A 248 -0.84 12.64 13.47
N THR A 249 0.22 12.66 14.28
CA THR A 249 1.28 11.65 14.19
C THR A 249 0.91 10.34 14.88
N ALA A 250 0.05 10.39 15.89
CA ALA A 250 -0.56 9.19 16.48
C ALA A 250 -1.51 8.51 15.46
N ASP A 251 -2.36 9.28 14.78
CA ASP A 251 -3.17 8.76 13.65
C ASP A 251 -2.28 8.11 12.60
N GLY A 252 -1.20 8.79 12.18
CA GLY A 252 -0.26 8.26 11.19
C GLY A 252 0.49 6.99 11.61
N ALA A 253 0.65 6.74 12.92
CA ALA A 253 1.28 5.53 13.42
C ALA A 253 0.31 4.36 13.65
N PHE A 254 -0.97 4.65 13.94
CA PHE A 254 -1.91 3.63 14.43
C PHE A 254 -3.15 3.43 13.53
N TYR A 255 -3.37 4.25 12.49
CA TYR A 255 -4.46 4.03 11.56
C TYR A 255 -4.38 2.61 10.96
N ASN A 256 -5.51 1.92 10.83
CA ASN A 256 -5.56 0.49 10.47
C ASN A 256 -4.70 -0.40 11.40
N ASN A 257 -4.65 -0.08 12.69
CA ASN A 257 -3.81 -0.73 13.70
C ASN A 257 -2.31 -0.71 13.34
N GLY A 258 -1.81 0.32 12.66
CA GLY A 258 -0.44 0.39 12.15
C GLY A 258 -0.12 -0.60 11.01
N GLN A 259 -1.13 -1.25 10.43
CA GLN A 259 -0.98 -2.20 9.32
C GLN A 259 -0.94 -1.47 7.97
N SER A 260 -0.04 -0.52 7.83
CA SER A 260 0.17 0.29 6.63
C SER A 260 1.64 0.31 6.24
N CYS A 261 1.93 0.16 4.94
CA CYS A 261 3.31 0.23 4.45
C CYS A 261 3.95 1.61 4.66
N CYS A 262 3.13 2.67 4.73
CA CYS A 262 3.55 4.06 5.00
C CYS A 262 3.15 4.55 6.39
N SER A 263 2.79 3.65 7.31
CA SER A 263 2.61 3.99 8.72
C SER A 263 3.89 4.61 9.27
N VAL A 264 3.75 5.60 10.14
CA VAL A 264 4.89 6.09 10.92
C VAL A 264 5.37 4.99 11.84
N GLU A 265 6.59 4.53 11.64
CA GLU A 265 7.18 3.39 12.35
C GLU A 265 8.29 3.79 13.34
N ARG A 266 8.79 5.04 13.24
CA ARG A 266 9.81 5.62 14.13
C ARG A 266 9.57 7.11 14.27
N ILE A 267 9.44 7.59 15.52
CA ILE A 267 9.26 9.01 15.82
C ILE A 267 10.51 9.57 16.51
N TYR A 268 11.06 10.63 15.96
CA TYR A 268 12.15 11.42 16.56
C TYR A 268 11.60 12.78 16.97
N VAL A 269 11.87 13.19 18.20
CA VAL A 269 11.34 14.44 18.74
C VAL A 269 12.49 15.26 19.33
N HIS A 270 12.58 16.53 18.93
CA HIS A 270 13.58 17.43 19.47
C HIS A 270 13.42 17.60 20.98
N LYS A 271 14.53 17.55 21.72
CA LYS A 271 14.58 17.54 23.21
C LYS A 271 13.77 18.66 23.87
N LYS A 272 13.67 19.86 23.24
CA LYS A 272 12.92 21.00 23.78
C LYS A 272 11.40 20.77 23.85
N VAL A 273 10.85 19.95 22.97
CA VAL A 273 9.40 19.68 22.89
C VAL A 273 9.04 18.24 23.29
N TYR A 274 10.04 17.40 23.56
CA TYR A 274 9.90 15.96 23.76
C TYR A 274 8.90 15.60 24.87
N ALA A 275 9.07 16.16 26.06
CA ALA A 275 8.23 15.81 27.21
C ALA A 275 6.75 16.11 26.94
N LYS A 276 6.45 17.32 26.42
CA LYS A 276 5.10 17.73 26.08
C LYS A 276 4.51 16.92 24.93
N TYR A 277 5.31 16.62 23.91
CA TYR A 277 4.89 15.79 22.80
C TYR A 277 4.50 14.38 23.26
N VAL A 278 5.34 13.72 24.06
CA VAL A 278 5.03 12.37 24.58
C VAL A 278 3.78 12.37 25.45
N GLU A 279 3.60 13.40 26.30
CA GLU A 279 2.38 13.56 27.12
C GLU A 279 1.12 13.60 26.25
N GLU A 280 1.08 14.49 25.24
CA GLU A 280 -0.08 14.66 24.36
C GLU A 280 -0.30 13.40 23.48
N PHE A 281 0.77 12.77 22.98
CA PHE A 281 0.69 11.56 22.20
C PHE A 281 0.10 10.39 23.00
N VAL A 282 0.56 10.18 24.23
CA VAL A 282 0.02 9.15 25.12
C VAL A 282 -1.44 9.42 25.49
N LYS A 283 -1.78 10.69 25.74
CA LYS A 283 -3.16 11.10 26.03
C LYS A 283 -4.10 10.80 24.87
N GLU A 284 -3.68 11.11 23.63
CA GLU A 284 -4.45 10.84 22.42
C GLU A 284 -4.69 9.32 22.26
N VAL A 285 -3.64 8.52 22.27
CA VAL A 285 -3.74 7.07 22.07
C VAL A 285 -4.59 6.40 23.14
N LYS A 286 -4.50 6.84 24.40
CA LYS A 286 -5.34 6.33 25.50
C LYS A 286 -6.82 6.71 25.39
N SER A 287 -7.16 7.72 24.59
CA SER A 287 -8.55 8.13 24.37
C SER A 287 -9.30 7.24 23.38
N TRP A 288 -8.60 6.42 22.61
CA TRP A 288 -9.19 5.63 21.55
C TRP A 288 -9.96 4.41 22.05
N LYS A 289 -11.12 4.17 21.45
CA LYS A 289 -11.92 2.98 21.72
C LYS A 289 -11.29 1.76 21.03
N ILE A 290 -11.07 0.72 21.82
CA ILE A 290 -10.66 -0.61 21.33
C ILE A 290 -11.88 -1.51 21.39
N GLY A 291 -12.26 -2.13 20.26
CA GLY A 291 -13.49 -2.94 20.24
C GLY A 291 -13.67 -3.78 18.99
N GLN A 292 -14.90 -4.29 18.82
CA GLN A 292 -15.27 -5.02 17.61
C GLN A 292 -15.22 -4.06 16.41
N PRO A 293 -14.68 -4.48 15.26
CA PRO A 293 -14.46 -3.58 14.12
C PRO A 293 -15.75 -2.99 13.54
N THR A 294 -16.90 -3.59 13.84
CA THR A 294 -18.23 -3.14 13.40
C THR A 294 -18.93 -2.20 14.39
N GLU A 295 -18.36 -1.97 15.58
CA GLU A 295 -18.91 -1.04 16.56
C GLU A 295 -18.57 0.42 16.20
N ASP A 296 -19.51 1.33 16.47
CA ASP A 296 -19.29 2.75 16.26
C ASP A 296 -18.20 3.32 17.18
N GLY A 297 -17.39 4.22 16.59
CA GLY A 297 -16.30 4.90 17.28
C GLY A 297 -15.08 4.04 17.62
N VAL A 298 -15.05 2.79 17.20
CA VAL A 298 -13.85 1.94 17.35
C VAL A 298 -12.74 2.46 16.42
N TYR A 299 -11.58 2.71 17.02
CA TYR A 299 -10.37 3.15 16.31
C TYR A 299 -9.35 2.03 16.16
N ILE A 300 -9.16 1.23 17.21
CA ILE A 300 -8.28 0.05 17.23
C ILE A 300 -9.15 -1.21 17.24
N ALA A 301 -8.89 -2.11 16.30
CA ALA A 301 -9.61 -3.36 16.16
C ALA A 301 -8.66 -4.57 16.01
N ALA A 302 -9.04 -5.58 15.24
CA ALA A 302 -8.26 -6.81 15.16
C ALA A 302 -7.05 -6.69 14.20
N ILE A 303 -5.96 -7.36 14.56
CA ILE A 303 -4.81 -7.60 13.68
C ILE A 303 -5.17 -8.73 12.72
N THR A 304 -4.97 -8.50 11.43
CA THR A 304 -5.40 -9.44 10.38
C THR A 304 -4.72 -10.81 10.52
N ARG A 305 -3.39 -10.82 10.73
CA ARG A 305 -2.59 -12.05 10.74
C ARG A 305 -2.21 -12.47 12.15
N PRO A 306 -2.57 -13.68 12.61
CA PRO A 306 -2.14 -14.16 13.93
C PRO A 306 -0.62 -14.13 14.14
N ALA A 307 0.15 -14.48 13.09
CA ALA A 307 1.61 -14.45 13.16
C ALA A 307 2.20 -13.05 13.45
N GLN A 308 1.46 -11.97 13.14
CA GLN A 308 1.93 -10.62 13.44
C GLN A 308 1.95 -10.33 14.94
N LEU A 309 1.06 -10.95 15.71
CA LEU A 309 1.06 -10.84 17.18
C LEU A 309 2.39 -11.33 17.79
N GLU A 310 2.99 -12.38 17.21
CA GLU A 310 4.30 -12.88 17.64
C GLU A 310 5.42 -11.86 17.39
N VAL A 311 5.38 -11.21 16.23
CA VAL A 311 6.35 -10.16 15.87
C VAL A 311 6.26 -8.99 16.84
N LEU A 312 5.04 -8.53 17.14
CA LEU A 312 4.80 -7.42 18.07
C LEU A 312 5.29 -7.76 19.49
N ASP A 313 4.94 -8.94 20.00
CA ASP A 313 5.43 -9.42 21.32
C ASP A 313 6.96 -9.47 21.37
N ALA A 314 7.60 -9.99 20.31
CA ALA A 314 9.04 -10.11 20.24
C ALA A 314 9.72 -8.72 20.27
N GLN A 315 9.24 -7.77 19.45
CA GLN A 315 9.79 -6.41 19.40
C GLN A 315 9.59 -5.64 20.70
N VAL A 316 8.42 -5.76 21.35
CA VAL A 316 8.17 -5.12 22.66
C VAL A 316 9.07 -5.72 23.74
N LYS A 317 9.20 -7.04 23.82
CA LYS A 317 10.09 -7.72 24.78
C LYS A 317 11.55 -7.35 24.56
N ASP A 318 12.01 -7.30 23.32
CA ASP A 318 13.35 -6.88 22.95
C ASP A 318 13.64 -5.45 23.43
N ALA A 319 12.72 -4.52 23.14
CA ALA A 319 12.85 -3.12 23.51
C ALA A 319 12.93 -2.96 25.04
N LEU A 320 12.04 -3.59 25.79
CA LEU A 320 12.02 -3.53 27.27
C LEU A 320 13.29 -4.14 27.87
N LYS A 321 13.76 -5.29 27.35
CA LYS A 321 15.02 -5.90 27.78
C LYS A 321 16.23 -5.00 27.54
N LYS A 322 16.19 -4.17 26.50
CA LYS A 322 17.24 -3.21 26.14
C LYS A 322 17.08 -1.83 26.80
N GLY A 323 16.12 -1.68 27.73
CA GLY A 323 15.96 -0.48 28.56
C GLY A 323 14.92 0.53 28.07
N ALA A 324 14.08 0.18 27.09
CA ALA A 324 12.95 1.02 26.73
C ALA A 324 11.93 1.14 27.87
N LYS A 325 11.24 2.29 27.93
CA LYS A 325 10.17 2.55 28.89
C LYS A 325 8.81 2.40 28.21
N LEU A 326 7.95 1.53 28.75
CA LEU A 326 6.58 1.37 28.30
C LEU A 326 5.70 2.50 28.85
N MET A 327 5.04 3.24 27.96
CA MET A 327 4.15 4.35 28.30
C MET A 327 2.67 3.97 28.20
N ALA A 328 2.34 3.02 27.30
CA ALA A 328 1.00 2.44 27.14
C ALA A 328 1.10 1.09 26.44
N GLY A 329 0.10 0.23 26.62
CA GLY A 329 -0.06 -1.05 25.93
C GLY A 329 0.94 -2.13 26.33
N GLY A 330 1.51 -2.81 25.35
CA GLY A 330 2.61 -3.77 25.51
C GLY A 330 2.20 -5.23 25.51
N LYS A 331 0.93 -5.57 25.28
CA LYS A 331 0.44 -6.95 25.34
C LYS A 331 -0.74 -7.22 24.43
N ARG A 332 -0.98 -8.49 24.17
CA ARG A 332 -2.19 -8.99 23.50
C ARG A 332 -3.40 -8.80 24.40
N ILE A 333 -4.53 -8.47 23.82
CA ILE A 333 -5.82 -8.45 24.51
C ILE A 333 -6.40 -9.87 24.39
N LYS A 334 -6.49 -10.56 25.55
CA LYS A 334 -7.00 -11.93 25.63
C LYS A 334 -8.50 -11.98 25.35
N ASP A 335 -8.98 -13.12 24.87
CA ASP A 335 -10.40 -13.48 24.69
C ASP A 335 -11.18 -12.65 23.66
N LYS A 336 -10.48 -11.94 22.76
CA LYS A 336 -11.11 -11.07 21.73
C LYS A 336 -10.65 -11.34 20.30
N GLY A 337 -10.05 -12.50 19.98
CA GLY A 337 -9.44 -12.73 18.66
C GLY A 337 -8.01 -12.13 18.57
N ASN A 338 -7.62 -11.63 17.42
CA ASN A 338 -6.26 -11.14 17.18
C ASN A 338 -6.11 -9.67 17.59
N TYR A 339 -6.16 -9.35 18.87
CA TYR A 339 -6.04 -7.97 19.35
C TYR A 339 -4.72 -7.71 20.06
N TYR A 340 -4.18 -6.51 19.84
CA TYR A 340 -2.99 -6.01 20.51
C TYR A 340 -3.24 -4.57 21.01
N GLU A 341 -2.82 -4.28 22.24
CA GLU A 341 -2.95 -2.94 22.78
C GLU A 341 -2.08 -1.95 22.01
N PRO A 342 -2.57 -0.74 21.68
CA PRO A 342 -1.73 0.30 21.11
C PRO A 342 -0.60 0.62 22.07
N THR A 343 0.64 0.44 21.60
CA THR A 343 1.84 0.36 22.43
C THR A 343 2.79 1.49 22.12
N ILE A 344 3.17 2.24 23.17
CA ILE A 344 4.09 3.37 23.07
C ILE A 344 5.33 3.07 23.89
N LEU A 345 6.49 3.10 23.25
CA LEU A 345 7.81 2.89 23.84
C LEU A 345 8.62 4.19 23.76
N THR A 346 9.20 4.59 24.87
CA THR A 346 10.16 5.71 24.97
C THR A 346 11.52 5.22 25.44
N GLN A 347 12.53 6.08 25.47
CA GLN A 347 13.93 5.69 25.77
C GLN A 347 14.44 4.60 24.82
N VAL A 348 13.90 4.58 23.60
CA VAL A 348 14.30 3.64 22.55
C VAL A 348 15.59 4.11 21.85
N ASN A 349 16.29 3.16 21.25
CA ASN A 349 17.47 3.43 20.44
C ASN A 349 17.58 2.40 19.30
N HIS A 350 18.49 2.64 18.34
CA HIS A 350 18.66 1.80 17.15
C HIS A 350 19.30 0.41 17.40
N LYS A 351 19.51 0.00 18.63
CA LYS A 351 19.84 -1.40 18.99
C LYS A 351 18.59 -2.24 19.24
N MET A 352 17.41 -1.60 19.28
CA MET A 352 16.11 -2.23 19.53
C MET A 352 15.41 -2.56 18.20
N ASP A 353 14.82 -3.74 18.09
CA ASP A 353 14.16 -4.21 16.88
C ASP A 353 13.00 -3.31 16.47
N VAL A 354 12.24 -2.75 17.43
CA VAL A 354 11.16 -1.77 17.19
C VAL A 354 11.64 -0.50 16.47
N MET A 355 12.94 -0.21 16.45
CA MET A 355 13.52 0.93 15.72
C MET A 355 14.21 0.52 14.40
N ARG A 356 14.30 -0.78 14.10
CA ARG A 356 15.04 -1.33 12.95
C ARG A 356 14.18 -2.12 11.99
N GLU A 357 13.32 -2.97 12.51
CA GLU A 357 12.53 -3.92 11.72
C GLU A 357 11.07 -3.43 11.62
N GLU A 358 10.43 -3.66 10.49
CA GLU A 358 9.03 -3.31 10.27
C GLU A 358 8.14 -3.98 11.32
N SER A 359 7.30 -3.20 11.99
CA SER A 359 6.38 -3.68 13.02
C SER A 359 5.05 -4.11 12.41
N PHE A 360 4.54 -3.35 11.46
CA PHE A 360 3.26 -3.58 10.78
C PHE A 360 2.11 -3.90 11.75
N GLY A 361 2.05 -3.12 12.82
CA GLY A 361 1.12 -3.30 13.93
C GLY A 361 1.12 -2.10 14.88
N PRO A 362 0.26 -2.07 15.92
CA PRO A 362 0.03 -0.91 16.75
C PRO A 362 1.12 -0.73 17.82
N ILE A 363 2.38 -0.64 17.41
CA ILE A 363 3.51 -0.35 18.32
C ILE A 363 4.39 0.75 17.73
N ILE A 364 4.86 1.68 18.56
CA ILE A 364 5.70 2.80 18.12
C ILE A 364 6.81 3.11 19.13
N GLY A 365 8.02 3.37 18.62
CA GLY A 365 9.13 3.92 19.37
C GLY A 365 9.26 5.43 19.20
N ILE A 366 9.34 6.19 20.30
CA ILE A 366 9.55 7.65 20.31
C ILE A 366 10.91 7.95 20.93
N MET A 367 11.83 8.48 20.13
CA MET A 367 13.20 8.78 20.50
C MET A 367 13.44 10.29 20.60
N GLN A 368 14.09 10.73 21.70
CA GLN A 368 14.54 12.11 21.84
C GLN A 368 15.80 12.36 21.03
N VAL A 369 15.90 13.52 20.39
CA VAL A 369 17.07 13.98 19.63
C VAL A 369 17.45 15.40 19.99
N GLY A 370 18.72 15.75 19.81
CA GLY A 370 19.27 17.04 20.20
C GLY A 370 19.28 18.09 19.10
N SER A 371 19.23 17.68 17.82
CA SER A 371 19.34 18.58 16.67
C SER A 371 18.71 17.97 15.40
N ASP A 372 18.57 18.81 14.36
CA ASP A 372 18.12 18.40 13.02
C ASP A 372 19.10 17.41 12.37
N GLU A 373 20.40 17.61 12.57
CA GLU A 373 21.47 16.78 12.02
C GLU A 373 21.41 15.36 12.62
N GLU A 374 21.22 15.27 13.93
CA GLU A 374 21.04 13.98 14.61
C GLU A 374 19.77 13.27 14.12
N ALA A 375 18.64 13.98 14.04
CA ALA A 375 17.40 13.44 13.51
C ALA A 375 17.59 12.91 12.07
N THR A 376 18.21 13.72 11.19
CA THR A 376 18.48 13.36 9.78
C THR A 376 19.33 12.10 9.69
N LYS A 377 20.38 11.99 10.49
CA LYS A 377 21.25 10.81 10.55
C LYS A 377 20.47 9.56 10.97
N LEU A 378 19.66 9.65 12.02
CA LEU A 378 18.87 8.54 12.53
C LEU A 378 17.72 8.15 11.60
N MET A 379 17.07 9.11 10.94
CA MET A 379 16.05 8.86 9.94
C MET A 379 16.58 8.02 8.77
N ASN A 380 17.82 8.27 8.35
CA ASN A 380 18.49 7.51 7.29
C ASN A 380 19.07 6.16 7.75
N ASP A 381 19.18 5.90 9.04
CA ASP A 381 19.73 4.64 9.56
C ASP A 381 18.69 3.50 9.46
N THR A 382 18.41 3.09 8.24
CA THR A 382 17.47 2.02 7.89
C THR A 382 17.79 1.45 6.51
N LYS A 383 17.35 0.22 6.26
CA LYS A 383 17.40 -0.43 4.94
C LYS A 383 16.21 -0.04 4.04
N TYR A 384 15.15 0.53 4.64
CA TYR A 384 13.92 0.93 3.98
C TYR A 384 13.99 2.38 3.49
N GLY A 385 13.04 2.77 2.63
CA GLY A 385 12.96 4.12 2.13
C GLY A 385 11.63 4.38 1.42
N LEU A 386 10.50 4.15 2.10
CA LEU A 386 9.18 4.39 1.50
C LEU A 386 8.76 5.84 1.69
N THR A 387 8.54 6.29 2.93
CA THR A 387 8.22 7.69 3.22
C THR A 387 9.08 8.27 4.34
N ALA A 388 9.08 9.61 4.45
CA ALA A 388 9.68 10.32 5.57
C ALA A 388 8.91 11.62 5.84
N SER A 389 8.75 11.97 7.12
CA SER A 389 7.96 13.12 7.55
C SER A 389 8.76 14.07 8.43
N VAL A 390 8.55 15.39 8.26
CA VAL A 390 9.11 16.43 9.13
C VAL A 390 8.01 17.41 9.52
N TYR A 391 7.84 17.60 10.81
CA TYR A 391 6.97 18.64 11.39
C TYR A 391 7.81 19.81 11.89
N THR A 392 7.63 20.98 11.31
CA THR A 392 8.33 22.23 11.62
C THR A 392 7.52 23.42 11.08
N ASN A 393 7.71 24.60 11.68
CA ASN A 393 6.97 25.79 11.24
C ASN A 393 7.39 26.36 9.87
N THR A 394 8.56 25.96 9.35
CA THR A 394 9.07 26.54 8.11
C THR A 394 9.33 25.53 7.01
N SER A 395 8.77 25.76 5.83
CA SER A 395 9.01 24.97 4.62
C SER A 395 10.51 24.88 4.27
N LYS A 396 11.26 25.95 4.47
CA LYS A 396 12.71 25.98 4.20
C LYS A 396 13.47 24.95 5.04
N ARG A 397 13.16 24.85 6.35
CA ARG A 397 13.77 23.88 7.26
C ARG A 397 13.38 22.44 6.87
N ALA A 398 12.07 22.21 6.64
CA ALA A 398 11.58 20.92 6.19
C ALA A 398 12.27 20.43 4.91
N LYS A 399 12.35 21.30 3.88
CA LYS A 399 13.02 20.98 2.60
C LYS A 399 14.48 20.64 2.79
N LYS A 400 15.22 21.41 3.65
CA LYS A 400 16.62 21.16 3.96
C LYS A 400 16.85 19.78 4.56
N ILE A 401 15.98 19.36 5.49
CA ILE A 401 16.07 18.04 6.15
C ILE A 401 15.66 16.94 5.17
N LEU A 402 14.48 17.04 4.57
CA LEU A 402 13.90 16.02 3.69
C LEU A 402 14.74 15.75 2.44
N ALA A 403 15.45 16.75 1.91
CA ALA A 403 16.37 16.57 0.79
C ALA A 403 17.54 15.63 1.08
N GLN A 404 17.84 15.39 2.35
CA GLN A 404 18.90 14.49 2.80
C GLN A 404 18.39 13.09 3.16
N ILE A 405 17.07 12.87 3.14
CA ILE A 405 16.46 11.57 3.51
C ILE A 405 16.25 10.71 2.26
N ASN A 406 16.73 9.48 2.32
CA ASN A 406 16.57 8.52 1.22
C ASN A 406 15.20 7.85 1.28
N SER A 407 14.14 8.57 0.83
CA SER A 407 12.77 8.05 0.75
C SER A 407 12.12 8.33 -0.60
N GLY A 408 11.14 7.51 -0.99
CA GLY A 408 10.35 7.72 -2.21
C GLY A 408 9.40 8.90 -2.09
N THR A 409 8.82 9.12 -0.90
CA THR A 409 7.93 10.25 -0.60
C THR A 409 8.43 11.03 0.61
N ALA A 410 8.33 12.35 0.54
CA ALA A 410 8.74 13.27 1.59
C ALA A 410 7.56 14.17 2.00
N TYR A 411 7.31 14.27 3.30
CA TYR A 411 6.17 15.01 3.86
C TYR A 411 6.62 16.18 4.75
N TRP A 412 5.96 17.30 4.59
CA TRP A 412 6.04 18.42 5.52
C TRP A 412 4.69 18.65 6.18
N ASN A 413 4.66 18.59 7.52
CA ASN A 413 3.48 18.74 8.36
C ASN A 413 2.32 17.81 8.02
N CYS A 414 2.63 16.63 7.53
CA CYS A 414 1.72 15.50 7.35
C CYS A 414 2.49 14.19 7.35
N CYS A 415 1.79 13.07 7.42
CA CYS A 415 2.30 11.72 7.30
C CYS A 415 1.19 10.78 6.81
N ASP A 416 1.52 9.56 6.42
CA ASP A 416 0.57 8.51 6.01
C ASP A 416 -0.46 9.03 4.97
N ARG A 417 0.03 9.70 3.93
CA ARG A 417 -0.80 10.24 2.84
C ARG A 417 -0.29 9.74 1.49
N VAL A 418 -1.22 9.27 0.65
CA VAL A 418 -0.91 8.80 -0.70
C VAL A 418 -1.72 9.62 -1.69
N SER A 419 -1.03 10.40 -2.51
CA SER A 419 -1.64 11.22 -3.57
C SER A 419 -1.65 10.47 -4.90
N ALA A 420 -2.80 10.39 -5.56
CA ALA A 420 -2.87 9.81 -6.91
C ALA A 420 -2.08 10.60 -7.97
N ALA A 421 -1.79 11.89 -7.70
CA ALA A 421 -1.06 12.76 -8.60
C ALA A 421 0.47 12.61 -8.50
N LEU A 422 0.97 12.00 -7.44
CA LEU A 422 2.39 11.80 -7.19
C LEU A 422 2.79 10.33 -7.40
N PRO A 423 4.00 10.05 -7.90
CA PRO A 423 4.47 8.68 -8.02
C PRO A 423 4.60 8.07 -6.63
N TRP A 424 4.08 6.86 -6.46
CA TRP A 424 4.29 6.07 -5.28
C TRP A 424 5.38 5.04 -5.57
N SER A 425 6.50 5.16 -4.87
CA SER A 425 7.70 4.35 -5.12
C SER A 425 8.51 4.20 -3.85
N GLY A 426 9.07 3.03 -3.62
CA GLY A 426 10.02 2.77 -2.55
C GLY A 426 11.48 2.93 -2.99
N ARG A 427 12.39 2.88 -2.00
CA ARG A 427 13.83 2.78 -2.17
C ARG A 427 14.39 1.69 -1.25
N GLY A 428 15.48 1.04 -1.65
CA GLY A 428 16.07 -0.04 -0.86
C GLY A 428 15.07 -1.19 -0.63
N TYR A 429 14.88 -1.60 0.62
CA TYR A 429 13.98 -2.70 0.98
C TYR A 429 12.48 -2.35 0.84
N SER A 430 12.14 -1.09 0.57
CA SER A 430 10.78 -0.69 0.23
C SER A 430 10.41 -0.89 -1.24
N GLY A 431 11.34 -1.43 -2.05
CA GLY A 431 11.07 -1.87 -3.41
C GLY A 431 11.49 -0.87 -4.47
N PHE A 432 10.97 -1.05 -5.68
CA PHE A 432 11.27 -0.24 -6.86
C PHE A 432 10.12 -0.30 -7.87
N GLY A 433 10.20 0.58 -8.87
CA GLY A 433 9.11 0.89 -9.78
C GLY A 433 8.25 2.02 -9.23
N ALA A 434 7.18 2.36 -9.89
CA ALA A 434 6.24 3.39 -9.43
C ALA A 434 4.81 3.06 -9.82
N THR A 435 3.89 3.23 -8.88
CA THR A 435 2.45 3.30 -9.14
C THR A 435 1.97 4.74 -9.01
N LEU A 436 0.74 5.00 -9.40
CA LEU A 436 0.14 6.34 -9.38
C LEU A 436 0.88 7.37 -10.26
N SER A 437 0.34 8.59 -10.38
CA SER A 437 0.79 9.63 -11.30
C SER A 437 0.86 9.18 -12.77
N HIS A 438 1.41 10.02 -13.62
CA HIS A 438 1.70 9.69 -15.02
C HIS A 438 2.76 8.57 -15.16
N ILE A 439 3.70 8.51 -14.22
CA ILE A 439 4.74 7.46 -14.22
C ILE A 439 4.10 6.09 -14.00
N GLY A 440 3.18 5.98 -13.03
CA GLY A 440 2.46 4.75 -12.75
C GLY A 440 1.48 4.33 -13.85
N LEU A 441 0.87 5.29 -14.58
CA LEU A 441 0.08 4.98 -15.77
C LEU A 441 0.94 4.33 -16.85
N ARG A 442 2.12 4.90 -17.13
CA ARG A 442 3.06 4.42 -18.16
C ARG A 442 3.82 3.15 -17.75
N ALA A 443 3.88 2.81 -16.47
CA ALA A 443 4.53 1.58 -16.00
C ALA A 443 3.90 0.29 -16.57
N PHE A 444 2.67 0.37 -17.09
CA PHE A 444 1.96 -0.74 -17.72
C PHE A 444 2.02 -0.72 -19.25
N THR A 445 2.98 0.03 -19.80
CA THR A 445 3.21 0.13 -21.25
C THR A 445 4.66 -0.18 -21.60
N LYS A 446 4.86 -0.53 -22.85
CA LYS A 446 6.18 -0.57 -23.50
C LYS A 446 6.21 0.52 -24.57
N VAL A 447 7.29 1.29 -24.60
CA VAL A 447 7.48 2.35 -25.56
C VAL A 447 7.95 1.77 -26.88
N LYS A 448 7.32 2.21 -27.97
CA LYS A 448 7.76 1.93 -29.34
C LYS A 448 8.08 3.26 -30.03
N ALA A 449 9.31 3.39 -30.49
CA ALA A 449 9.72 4.55 -31.26
C ALA A 449 9.43 4.34 -32.74
N TYR A 450 8.83 5.34 -33.36
CA TYR A 450 8.68 5.43 -34.83
C TYR A 450 9.57 6.55 -35.33
N HIS A 451 10.42 6.24 -36.31
CA HIS A 451 11.26 7.15 -37.06
C HIS A 451 10.92 6.98 -38.52
N GLU A 452 10.14 7.88 -39.09
CA GLU A 452 9.54 7.78 -40.42
C GLU A 452 10.10 8.89 -41.30
N ARG A 453 10.66 8.50 -42.46
CA ARG A 453 11.16 9.40 -43.50
C ARG A 453 10.33 9.18 -44.75
N GLY A 454 9.84 10.30 -45.35
CA GLY A 454 9.01 10.27 -46.56
C GLY A 454 9.29 11.44 -47.49
#